data_c532865aeb4eeaf63c278f43340d408d
#
_entry.id   c532865aeb4eeaf63c278f43340d408d
#
_cell.length_a   1.000
_cell.length_b   1.000
_cell.length_c   1.000
_cell.angle_alpha   90.00
_cell.angle_beta   90.00
_cell.angle_gamma   90.00
#
_symmetry.space_group_name_H-M   'P 1'
#
loop_
_entity.id
_entity.type
_entity.pdbx_description
1 polymer ?
#
loop_
_entity_poly.entity_id
_entity_poly.type
_entity_poly.pdbx_seq_one_letter_code
_entity_poly.pdbx_strand_id
1 'polypeptide(L)'
;MIIEPISARALKITVPEKLRAGDFDQLTRQIGSLIQQQGRIRLLIDASNFSGWENMAAFERHIGFVKKHQQRVERISVITGHDWQHWVVGTIRLFIHPEVRAYDKDEESKALEWITS
;
A
#
# COMPACT_ATOMS: atom_id res chain seq x y z
N MET A 1 4.75 1.73 -11.65
CA MET A 1 4.56 1.04 -10.35
C MET A 1 5.38 -0.23 -10.33
N ILE A 2 6.10 -0.45 -9.24
CA ILE A 2 6.95 -1.64 -9.09
C ILE A 2 6.40 -2.47 -7.93
N ILE A 3 6.19 -3.76 -8.17
CA ILE A 3 5.67 -4.67 -7.16
C ILE A 3 6.67 -5.82 -7.01
N GLU A 4 7.20 -6.00 -5.80
CA GLU A 4 8.24 -6.99 -5.52
C GLU A 4 7.85 -7.87 -4.34
N PRO A 5 8.09 -9.19 -4.39
CA PRO A 5 7.85 -10.04 -3.23
C PRO A 5 8.90 -9.79 -2.14
N ILE A 6 8.44 -9.76 -0.89
CA ILE A 6 9.31 -9.70 0.29
C ILE A 6 9.40 -11.09 0.91
N SER A 7 8.25 -11.74 1.05
CA SER A 7 8.12 -13.09 1.61
C SER A 7 6.89 -13.75 0.99
N ALA A 8 6.54 -14.95 1.45
CA ALA A 8 5.38 -15.67 0.92
C ALA A 8 4.07 -14.87 1.04
N ARG A 9 3.95 -14.02 2.08
CA ARG A 9 2.72 -13.27 2.36
C ARG A 9 2.86 -11.76 2.24
N ALA A 10 4.02 -11.25 1.88
CA ALA A 10 4.27 -9.83 1.87
C ALA A 10 4.82 -9.34 0.53
N LEU A 11 4.29 -8.19 0.09
CA LEU A 11 4.74 -7.51 -1.13
C LEU A 11 5.22 -6.11 -0.79
N LYS A 12 6.24 -5.65 -1.52
CA LYS A 12 6.63 -4.24 -1.54
C LYS A 12 6.07 -3.59 -2.80
N ILE A 13 5.38 -2.48 -2.62
CA ILE A 13 4.80 -1.69 -3.70
C ILE A 13 5.48 -0.33 -3.71
N THR A 14 6.21 -0.01 -4.79
CA THR A 14 6.78 1.32 -4.98
C THR A 14 5.81 2.14 -5.82
N VAL A 15 5.25 3.18 -5.20
CA VAL A 15 4.21 4.01 -5.80
C VAL A 15 4.85 5.09 -6.65
N PRO A 16 4.38 5.33 -7.90
CA PRO A 16 4.88 6.40 -8.73
C PRO A 16 4.46 7.77 -8.21
N GLU A 17 5.08 8.83 -8.75
CA GLU A 17 4.71 10.20 -8.39
C GLU A 17 3.22 10.47 -8.61
N LYS A 18 2.69 10.03 -9.74
CA LYS A 18 1.25 10.14 -10.05
C LYS A 18 0.66 8.76 -10.27
N LEU A 19 -0.35 8.41 -9.48
CA LEU A 19 -1.09 7.17 -9.68
C LEU A 19 -2.07 7.32 -10.84
N ARG A 20 -2.07 6.33 -11.73
CA ARG A 20 -2.97 6.25 -12.88
C ARG A 20 -4.00 5.15 -12.65
N ALA A 21 -5.15 5.25 -13.31
CA ALA A 21 -6.19 4.23 -13.20
C ALA A 21 -5.67 2.84 -13.58
N GLY A 22 -4.85 2.75 -14.63
CA GLY A 22 -4.26 1.48 -15.10
C GLY A 22 -3.32 0.81 -14.11
N ASP A 23 -2.72 1.57 -13.18
CA ASP A 23 -1.84 0.99 -12.16
C ASP A 23 -2.61 0.00 -11.27
N PHE A 24 -3.90 0.25 -11.05
CA PHE A 24 -4.73 -0.61 -10.21
C PHE A 24 -5.11 -1.93 -10.88
N ASP A 25 -5.00 -2.03 -12.20
CA ASP A 25 -5.21 -3.30 -12.90
C ASP A 25 -4.08 -4.28 -12.57
N GLN A 26 -2.83 -3.80 -12.56
CA GLN A 26 -1.67 -4.59 -12.17
C GLN A 26 -1.74 -5.01 -10.70
N LEU A 27 -2.06 -4.05 -9.81
CA LEU A 27 -2.22 -4.34 -8.38
C LEU A 27 -3.30 -5.37 -8.12
N THR A 28 -4.46 -5.22 -8.78
CA THR A 28 -5.57 -6.16 -8.61
C THR A 28 -5.17 -7.58 -9.00
N ARG A 29 -4.45 -7.75 -10.10
CA ARG A 29 -4.00 -9.08 -10.52
C ARG A 29 -3.02 -9.69 -9.51
N GLN A 30 -1.99 -8.95 -9.11
CA GLN A 30 -0.94 -9.50 -8.26
C GLN A 30 -1.39 -9.68 -6.82
N ILE A 31 -2.09 -8.72 -6.26
CA ILE A 31 -2.62 -8.80 -4.90
C ILE A 31 -3.71 -9.85 -4.81
N GLY A 32 -4.62 -9.88 -5.79
CA GLY A 32 -5.67 -10.90 -5.85
C GLY A 32 -5.12 -12.31 -5.92
N SER A 33 -4.09 -12.53 -6.74
CA SER A 33 -3.42 -13.83 -6.86
C SER A 33 -2.77 -14.23 -5.54
N LEU A 34 -2.06 -13.32 -4.88
CA LEU A 34 -1.40 -13.62 -3.61
C LEU A 34 -2.42 -13.93 -2.50
N ILE A 35 -3.50 -13.18 -2.43
CA ILE A 35 -4.59 -13.44 -1.48
C ILE A 35 -5.18 -14.83 -1.73
N GLN A 36 -5.40 -15.20 -2.98
CA GLN A 36 -5.94 -16.51 -3.34
C GLN A 36 -5.02 -17.64 -2.87
N GLN A 37 -3.71 -17.45 -2.93
CA GLN A 37 -2.73 -18.44 -2.51
C GLN A 37 -2.54 -18.49 -1.00
N GLN A 38 -2.53 -17.35 -0.32
CA GLN A 38 -2.13 -17.21 1.07
C GLN A 38 -3.27 -16.90 2.04
N GLY A 39 -4.43 -16.47 1.53
CA GLY A 39 -5.58 -16.06 2.33
C GLY A 39 -5.48 -14.65 2.86
N ARG A 40 -4.42 -14.32 3.59
CA ARG A 40 -4.15 -12.98 4.11
C ARG A 40 -2.73 -12.58 3.78
N ILE A 41 -2.53 -11.29 3.56
CA ILE A 41 -1.24 -10.74 3.12
C ILE A 41 -0.86 -9.49 3.91
N ARG A 42 0.38 -9.05 3.72
CA ARG A 42 0.91 -7.82 4.29
C ARG A 42 1.56 -7.00 3.19
N LEU A 43 1.48 -5.68 3.31
CA LEU A 43 2.00 -4.76 2.28
C LEU A 43 2.96 -3.75 2.88
N LEU A 44 4.09 -3.55 2.21
CA LEU A 44 4.97 -2.41 2.45
C LEU A 44 4.80 -1.49 1.25
N ILE A 45 4.27 -0.29 1.49
CA ILE A 45 4.00 0.69 0.44
C ILE A 45 5.01 1.81 0.55
N ASP A 46 5.89 1.92 -0.44
CA ASP A 46 6.82 3.05 -0.53
C ASP A 46 6.13 4.17 -1.31
N ALA A 47 5.58 5.13 -0.58
CA ALA A 47 4.89 6.29 -1.12
C ALA A 47 5.76 7.56 -1.02
N SER A 48 7.08 7.41 -0.84
CA SER A 48 7.96 8.55 -0.64
C SER A 48 7.98 9.54 -1.80
N ASN A 49 7.76 9.07 -3.03
CA ASN A 49 7.71 9.93 -4.22
C ASN A 49 6.28 10.29 -4.65
N PHE A 50 5.28 9.78 -3.96
CA PHE A 50 3.89 9.97 -4.35
C PHE A 50 3.44 11.41 -4.10
N SER A 51 2.86 12.06 -5.10
CA SER A 51 2.35 13.42 -4.99
C SER A 51 0.86 13.55 -5.35
N GLY A 52 0.21 12.47 -5.80
CA GLY A 52 -1.23 12.51 -6.07
C GLY A 52 -1.67 11.56 -7.18
N TRP A 53 -2.92 11.70 -7.56
CA TRP A 53 -3.55 10.90 -8.61
C TRP A 53 -3.53 11.68 -9.91
N GLU A 54 -3.41 10.99 -11.03
CA GLU A 54 -3.41 11.61 -12.35
C GLU A 54 -4.71 12.37 -12.62
N ASN A 55 -5.84 11.78 -12.20
CA ASN A 55 -7.16 12.37 -12.36
C ASN A 55 -8.15 11.78 -11.35
N MET A 56 -9.39 12.22 -11.39
CA MET A 56 -10.44 11.74 -10.48
C MET A 56 -10.72 10.25 -10.67
N ALA A 57 -10.64 9.77 -11.91
CA ALA A 57 -10.85 8.35 -12.20
C ALA A 57 -9.82 7.47 -11.48
N ALA A 58 -8.55 7.89 -11.44
CA ALA A 58 -7.50 7.19 -10.71
C ALA A 58 -7.78 7.18 -9.21
N PHE A 59 -8.21 8.31 -8.65
CA PHE A 59 -8.59 8.39 -7.24
C PHE A 59 -9.74 7.44 -6.90
N GLU A 60 -10.78 7.42 -7.72
CA GLU A 60 -11.93 6.53 -7.52
C GLU A 60 -11.54 5.06 -7.61
N ARG A 61 -10.65 4.71 -8.55
CA ARG A 61 -10.12 3.35 -8.66
C ARG A 61 -9.35 2.95 -7.41
N HIS A 62 -8.59 3.87 -6.81
CA HIS A 62 -7.88 3.62 -5.55
C HIS A 62 -8.85 3.29 -4.42
N ILE A 63 -9.90 4.11 -4.26
CA ILE A 63 -10.90 3.87 -3.22
C ILE A 63 -11.57 2.52 -3.41
N GLY A 64 -11.98 2.20 -4.64
CA GLY A 64 -12.60 0.91 -4.96
C GLY A 64 -11.68 -0.28 -4.69
N PHE A 65 -10.39 -0.13 -5.02
CA PHE A 65 -9.38 -1.14 -4.76
C PHE A 65 -9.24 -1.43 -3.26
N VAL A 66 -9.15 -0.38 -2.44
CA VAL A 66 -9.03 -0.52 -0.99
C VAL A 66 -10.27 -1.22 -0.43
N LYS A 67 -11.46 -0.79 -0.83
CA LYS A 67 -12.71 -1.41 -0.37
C LYS A 67 -12.78 -2.90 -0.69
N LYS A 68 -12.29 -3.29 -1.87
CA LYS A 68 -12.34 -4.68 -2.32
C LYS A 68 -11.38 -5.58 -1.57
N HIS A 69 -10.18 -5.10 -1.23
CA HIS A 69 -9.09 -5.96 -0.75
C HIS A 69 -8.74 -5.82 0.73
N GLN A 70 -9.19 -4.76 1.40
CA GLN A 70 -8.70 -4.43 2.75
C GLN A 70 -8.92 -5.53 3.79
N GLN A 71 -10.00 -6.31 3.68
CA GLN A 71 -10.31 -7.35 4.67
C GLN A 71 -9.30 -8.49 4.67
N ARG A 72 -8.55 -8.66 3.60
CA ARG A 72 -7.53 -9.71 3.46
C ARG A 72 -6.12 -9.20 3.70
N VAL A 73 -5.96 -7.93 4.04
CA VAL A 73 -4.67 -7.33 4.35
C VAL A 73 -4.57 -7.15 5.86
N GLU A 74 -3.55 -7.76 6.46
CA GLU A 74 -3.36 -7.72 7.92
C GLU A 74 -2.64 -6.47 8.38
N ARG A 75 -1.55 -6.13 7.71
CA ARG A 75 -0.67 -5.02 8.07
C ARG A 75 -0.22 -4.26 6.84
N ILE A 76 -0.10 -2.96 7.00
CA ILE A 76 0.45 -2.08 5.96
C ILE A 76 1.50 -1.17 6.60
N SER A 77 2.74 -1.26 6.10
CA SER A 77 3.78 -0.27 6.38
C SER A 77 3.75 0.76 5.25
N VAL A 78 3.69 2.03 5.57
CA VAL A 78 3.73 3.10 4.58
C VAL A 78 4.98 3.94 4.80
N ILE A 79 5.87 3.99 3.81
CA ILE A 79 7.02 4.88 3.81
C ILE A 79 6.59 6.20 3.18
N THR A 80 6.68 7.28 3.95
CA THR A 80 6.23 8.60 3.53
C THR A 80 7.42 9.51 3.23
N GLY A 81 7.19 10.48 2.34
CA GLY A 81 8.21 11.48 1.99
C GLY A 81 7.81 12.92 2.30
N HIS A 82 6.56 13.13 2.74
CA HIS A 82 6.01 14.45 3.03
C HIS A 82 5.17 14.42 4.30
N ASP A 83 5.17 15.51 5.07
CA ASP A 83 4.43 15.61 6.33
C ASP A 83 2.93 15.34 6.17
N TRP A 84 2.33 15.81 5.06
CA TRP A 84 0.91 15.60 4.82
C TRP A 84 0.56 14.11 4.67
N GLN A 85 1.50 13.29 4.17
CA GLN A 85 1.29 11.85 4.04
C GLN A 85 1.17 11.18 5.40
N HIS A 86 1.99 11.58 6.38
CA HIS A 86 1.86 11.11 7.76
C HIS A 86 0.49 11.41 8.33
N TRP A 87 0.01 12.63 8.10
CA TRP A 87 -1.30 13.04 8.59
C TRP A 87 -2.43 12.22 7.95
N VAL A 88 -2.37 12.02 6.64
CA VAL A 88 -3.37 11.22 5.90
C VAL A 88 -3.36 9.78 6.39
N VAL A 89 -2.19 9.15 6.53
CA VAL A 89 -2.08 7.77 7.02
C VAL A 89 -2.64 7.66 8.45
N GLY A 90 -2.30 8.61 9.30
CA GLY A 90 -2.79 8.65 10.69
C GLY A 90 -4.31 8.76 10.78
N THR A 91 -4.94 9.41 9.80
CA THR A 91 -6.40 9.55 9.75
C THR A 91 -7.06 8.30 9.16
N ILE A 92 -6.56 7.82 8.02
CA ILE A 92 -7.16 6.71 7.28
C ILE A 92 -7.13 5.41 8.08
N ARG A 93 -6.08 5.15 8.85
CA ARG A 93 -5.95 3.91 9.63
C ARG A 93 -7.11 3.67 10.60
N LEU A 94 -7.87 4.73 10.95
CA LEU A 94 -9.03 4.62 11.82
C LEU A 94 -10.25 4.05 11.10
N PHE A 95 -10.23 4.01 9.76
CA PHE A 95 -11.39 3.65 8.94
C PHE A 95 -11.20 2.38 8.13
N ILE A 96 -10.03 1.74 8.19
CA ILE A 96 -9.75 0.52 7.42
C ILE A 96 -9.38 -0.64 8.35
N HIS A 97 -9.59 -1.87 7.83
CA HIS A 97 -9.35 -3.09 8.58
C HIS A 97 -7.87 -3.33 8.92
N PRO A 98 -6.91 -3.15 7.99
CA PRO A 98 -5.51 -3.44 8.28
C PRO A 98 -4.92 -2.56 9.37
N GLU A 99 -3.96 -3.09 10.11
CA GLU A 99 -3.13 -2.28 10.99
C GLU A 99 -2.13 -1.52 10.13
N VAL A 100 -2.09 -0.18 10.25
CA VAL A 100 -1.25 0.68 9.41
C VAL A 100 -0.26 1.44 10.26
N ARG A 101 1.01 1.43 9.85
CA ARG A 101 2.07 2.23 10.46
C ARG A 101 2.78 3.05 9.41
N ALA A 102 3.05 4.32 9.72
CA ALA A 102 3.80 5.23 8.86
C ALA A 102 5.26 5.29 9.31
N TYR A 103 6.15 5.30 8.35
CA TYR A 103 7.60 5.37 8.57
C TYR A 103 8.20 6.45 7.69
N ASP A 104 9.28 7.06 8.16
CA ASP A 104 10.04 8.00 7.35
C ASP A 104 10.89 7.26 6.32
N LYS A 105 11.37 7.99 5.32
CA LYS A 105 12.16 7.43 4.23
C LYS A 105 13.44 6.72 4.70
N ASP A 106 14.04 7.18 5.79
CA ASP A 106 15.23 6.59 6.38
C ASP A 106 14.94 5.42 7.34
N GLU A 107 13.66 5.05 7.49
CA GLU A 107 13.22 3.98 8.40
C GLU A 107 12.73 2.73 7.64
N GLU A 108 13.14 2.54 6.40
CA GLU A 108 12.68 1.41 5.57
C GLU A 108 12.95 0.06 6.25
N SER A 109 14.11 -0.10 6.89
CA SER A 109 14.44 -1.36 7.58
C SER A 109 13.48 -1.65 8.72
N LYS A 110 13.03 -0.63 9.45
CA LYS A 110 12.02 -0.79 10.51
C LYS A 110 10.67 -1.19 9.93
N ALA A 111 10.28 -0.57 8.81
CA ALA A 111 9.04 -0.90 8.12
C ALA A 111 9.05 -2.34 7.64
N LEU A 112 10.17 -2.79 7.08
CA LEU A 112 10.36 -4.15 6.61
C LEU A 112 10.30 -5.16 7.76
N GLU A 113 10.98 -4.86 8.87
CA GLU A 113 10.98 -5.71 10.05
C GLU A 113 9.57 -5.93 10.60
N TRP A 114 8.80 -4.86 10.71
CA TRP A 114 7.43 -4.97 11.23
C TRP A 114 6.52 -5.77 10.29
N ILE A 115 6.66 -5.59 8.99
CA ILE A 115 5.85 -6.31 7.99
C ILE A 115 6.13 -7.82 8.01
N THR A 116 7.36 -8.19 8.33
CA THR A 116 7.78 -9.61 8.32
C THR A 116 7.73 -10.28 9.70
N SER A 117 7.38 -9.53 10.74
CA SER A 117 7.37 -10.05 12.11
C SER A 117 6.11 -10.93 12.46
#